data_4a7ce73239d24d6633bb0b3a12453f9d
#
_entry.id   4a7ce73239d24d6633bb0b3a12453f9d
#
_cell.length_a   1.000
_cell.length_b   1.000
_cell.length_c   1.000
_cell.angle_alpha   90.00
_cell.angle_beta   90.00
_cell.angle_gamma   90.00
#
_symmetry.space_group_name_H-M   'P 1'
#
loop_
_entity.id
_entity.type
_entity.pdbx_description
1 polymer ?
#
loop_
_entity_poly.entity_id
_entity_poly.type
_entity_poly.pdbx_seq_one_letter_code
_entity_poly.pdbx_strand_id
1 'polypeptide(L)'
;MPNQRDISHDKTMGDLGREAVWFLTHTLTAFILLAIVIGVMSLNHPDPDSASPKMLGTLLAFLVPVVGGFLLARIHRNDVAGYVWISGLVIFSIVCVWVLDLPTGNGLCENCGAGEKLWRTFFSFTHGSGLMGGDGLLVGAWIPLSMIGYAIGAKLALDS
;
A
#
# COMPACT_ATOMS: atom_id res chain seq x y z
N MET A 1 32.27 -29.87 -24.11
CA MET A 1 31.85 -28.67 -23.35
C MET A 1 30.36 -28.78 -23.11
N PRO A 2 29.93 -28.92 -21.87
CA PRO A 2 28.48 -28.92 -21.58
C PRO A 2 27.93 -27.55 -21.95
N ASN A 3 26.85 -27.58 -22.68
CA ASN A 3 26.17 -26.42 -23.20
C ASN A 3 25.59 -25.62 -22.03
N GLN A 4 26.06 -24.40 -21.80
CA GLN A 4 25.60 -23.50 -20.70
C GLN A 4 24.12 -23.10 -20.80
N ARG A 5 23.35 -23.66 -21.72
CA ARG A 5 21.93 -23.33 -21.92
C ARG A 5 20.96 -24.18 -21.08
N ASP A 6 21.44 -25.23 -20.42
CA ASP A 6 20.59 -26.12 -19.63
C ASP A 6 20.63 -25.87 -18.11
N ILE A 7 21.19 -24.75 -17.68
CA ILE A 7 20.97 -24.24 -16.33
C ILE A 7 19.78 -23.27 -16.35
N SER A 8 18.74 -23.61 -17.09
CA SER A 8 17.45 -22.95 -16.97
C SER A 8 16.69 -23.62 -15.82
N HIS A 9 16.90 -23.09 -14.64
CA HIS A 9 15.82 -22.78 -13.72
C HIS A 9 14.71 -23.83 -13.58
N ASP A 10 15.06 -25.05 -13.23
CA ASP A 10 14.11 -25.88 -12.47
C ASP A 10 14.05 -25.31 -11.05
N LYS A 11 13.34 -24.19 -10.90
CA LYS A 11 12.92 -23.76 -9.57
C LYS A 11 12.05 -24.87 -9.02
N THR A 12 12.55 -25.59 -8.04
CA THR A 12 11.80 -26.63 -7.38
C THR A 12 10.54 -26.03 -6.74
N MET A 13 9.47 -26.80 -6.59
CA MET A 13 8.27 -26.36 -5.89
C MET A 13 8.58 -25.82 -4.48
N GLY A 14 9.64 -26.32 -3.85
CA GLY A 14 10.12 -25.82 -2.57
C GLY A 14 10.71 -24.41 -2.64
N ASP A 15 11.40 -24.06 -3.72
CA ASP A 15 11.96 -22.72 -3.92
C ASP A 15 10.85 -21.69 -4.16
N LEU A 16 9.84 -22.04 -4.96
CA LEU A 16 8.66 -21.20 -5.17
C LEU A 16 7.89 -20.98 -3.86
N GLY A 17 7.72 -22.02 -3.05
CA GLY A 17 7.07 -21.92 -1.75
C GLY A 17 7.82 -20.98 -0.80
N ARG A 18 9.14 -21.05 -0.78
CA ARG A 18 9.97 -20.16 0.04
C ARG A 18 9.90 -18.70 -0.44
N GLU A 19 9.94 -18.47 -1.75
CA GLU A 19 9.78 -17.13 -2.32
C GLU A 19 8.39 -16.55 -2.00
N ALA A 20 7.33 -17.36 -2.10
CA ALA A 20 5.98 -16.95 -1.74
C ALA A 20 5.85 -16.57 -0.27
N VAL A 21 6.44 -17.33 0.64
CA VAL A 21 6.46 -17.04 2.08
C VAL A 21 7.17 -15.71 2.35
N TRP A 22 8.31 -15.46 1.73
CA TRP A 22 9.03 -14.19 1.87
C TRP A 22 8.25 -13.02 1.27
N PHE A 23 7.62 -13.20 0.12
CA PHE A 23 6.74 -12.19 -0.47
C PHE A 23 5.60 -11.80 0.48
N LEU A 24 4.92 -12.79 1.06
CA LEU A 24 3.87 -12.58 2.04
C LEU A 24 4.40 -11.88 3.31
N THR A 25 5.57 -12.28 3.78
CA THR A 25 6.22 -11.66 4.94
C THR A 25 6.52 -10.18 4.70
N HIS A 26 7.09 -9.82 3.56
CA HIS A 26 7.35 -8.44 3.19
C HIS A 26 6.06 -7.63 3.00
N THR A 27 5.05 -8.22 2.36
CA THR A 27 3.73 -7.60 2.21
C THR A 27 3.08 -7.34 3.56
N LEU A 28 3.11 -8.33 4.47
CA LEU A 28 2.57 -8.18 5.81
C LEU A 28 3.32 -7.09 6.61
N THR A 29 4.65 -7.05 6.50
CA THR A 29 5.45 -6.00 7.14
C THR A 29 5.07 -4.61 6.64
N ALA A 30 4.89 -4.44 5.32
CA ALA A 30 4.42 -3.18 4.75
C ALA A 30 3.03 -2.78 5.29
N PHE A 31 2.12 -3.74 5.42
CA PHE A 31 0.80 -3.50 6.04
C PHE A 31 0.89 -3.10 7.52
N ILE A 32 1.76 -3.75 8.28
CA ILE A 32 1.97 -3.39 9.69
C ILE A 32 2.49 -1.97 9.81
N LEU A 33 3.44 -1.57 8.98
CA LEU A 33 3.96 -0.20 8.95
C LEU A 33 2.87 0.81 8.60
N LEU A 34 2.05 0.50 7.61
CA LEU A 34 0.89 1.33 7.26
C LEU A 34 -0.12 1.41 8.43
N ALA A 35 -0.41 0.30 9.08
CA ALA A 35 -1.32 0.25 10.22
C ALA A 35 -0.82 1.13 11.38
N ILE A 36 0.49 1.18 11.61
CA ILE A 36 1.10 2.08 12.60
C ILE A 36 0.87 3.54 12.21
N VAL A 37 1.08 3.90 10.94
CA VAL A 37 0.83 5.27 10.45
C VAL A 37 -0.65 5.64 10.62
N ILE A 38 -1.57 4.76 10.22
CA ILE A 38 -3.01 4.98 10.38
C ILE A 38 -3.36 5.15 11.86
N GLY A 39 -2.84 4.28 12.73
CA GLY A 39 -3.08 4.36 14.17
C GLY A 39 -2.63 5.67 14.77
N VAL A 40 -1.42 6.11 14.45
CA VAL A 40 -0.89 7.40 14.93
C VAL A 40 -1.71 8.58 14.43
N MET A 41 -2.08 8.58 13.14
CA MET A 41 -2.90 9.65 12.56
C MET A 41 -4.31 9.69 13.16
N SER A 42 -4.89 8.53 13.43
CA SER A 42 -6.23 8.42 14.02
C SER A 42 -6.31 8.92 15.46
N LEU A 43 -5.22 8.86 16.21
CA LEU A 43 -5.18 9.37 17.62
C LEU A 43 -5.46 10.88 17.70
N ASN A 44 -5.20 11.61 16.65
CA ASN A 44 -5.41 13.06 16.62
C ASN A 44 -6.82 13.47 16.20
N HIS A 45 -7.73 12.51 15.98
CA HIS A 45 -9.12 12.75 15.52
C HIS A 45 -9.16 13.76 14.36
N PRO A 46 -8.58 13.44 13.19
CA PRO A 46 -8.43 14.38 12.08
C PRO A 46 -9.81 14.83 11.58
N ASP A 47 -9.91 16.14 11.32
CA ASP A 47 -11.09 16.72 10.71
C ASP A 47 -11.20 16.27 9.23
N PRO A 48 -12.32 15.67 8.80
CA PRO A 48 -12.52 15.24 7.41
C PRO A 48 -12.37 16.35 6.37
N ASP A 49 -12.61 17.59 6.76
CA ASP A 49 -12.52 18.76 5.86
C ASP A 49 -11.11 19.38 5.85
N SER A 50 -10.21 18.93 6.71
CA SER A 50 -8.86 19.46 6.80
C SER A 50 -7.89 18.73 5.84
N ALA A 51 -7.18 19.48 5.03
CA ALA A 51 -6.15 18.94 4.14
C ALA A 51 -4.86 18.55 4.87
N SER A 52 -4.51 19.24 5.95
CA SER A 52 -3.23 19.09 6.64
C SER A 52 -2.96 17.66 7.16
N PRO A 53 -3.87 17.00 7.89
CA PRO A 53 -3.62 15.63 8.34
C PRO A 53 -3.54 14.63 7.18
N LYS A 54 -4.29 14.85 6.10
CA LYS A 54 -4.25 13.98 4.91
C LYS A 54 -2.92 14.08 4.18
N MET A 55 -2.39 15.28 4.03
CA MET A 55 -1.08 15.50 3.42
C MET A 55 0.04 14.89 4.27
N LEU A 56 0.02 15.12 5.56
CA LEU A 56 1.00 14.54 6.48
C LEU A 56 0.90 13.01 6.49
N GLY A 57 -0.30 12.47 6.59
CA GLY A 57 -0.53 11.03 6.56
C GLY A 57 -0.08 10.39 5.26
N THR A 58 -0.33 11.03 4.12
CA THR A 58 0.14 10.55 2.81
C THR A 58 1.67 10.52 2.74
N LEU A 59 2.32 11.55 3.23
CA LEU A 59 3.79 11.59 3.30
C LEU A 59 4.34 10.47 4.19
N LEU A 60 3.78 10.28 5.37
CA LEU A 60 4.19 9.22 6.30
C LEU A 60 3.87 7.84 5.76
N ALA A 61 2.72 7.65 5.10
CA ALA A 61 2.33 6.39 4.47
C ALA A 61 3.27 5.96 3.35
N PHE A 62 3.99 6.90 2.76
CA PHE A 62 5.05 6.62 1.78
C PHE A 62 6.42 6.43 2.45
N LEU A 63 6.86 7.41 3.25
CA LEU A 63 8.23 7.42 3.80
C LEU A 63 8.49 6.32 4.84
N VAL A 64 7.54 6.03 5.71
CA VAL A 64 7.72 5.00 6.74
C VAL A 64 7.94 3.62 6.10
N PRO A 65 7.13 3.18 5.12
CA PRO A 65 7.40 1.95 4.39
C PRO A 65 8.70 1.97 3.57
N VAL A 66 9.12 3.10 3.01
CA VAL A 66 10.42 3.22 2.33
C VAL A 66 11.54 2.87 3.29
N VAL A 67 11.55 3.46 4.47
CA VAL A 67 12.57 3.17 5.49
C VAL A 67 12.47 1.72 5.96
N GLY A 68 11.26 1.22 6.22
CA GLY A 68 11.06 -0.17 6.64
C GLY A 68 11.51 -1.19 5.60
N GLY A 69 11.18 -0.96 4.33
CA GLY A 69 11.61 -1.81 3.21
C GLY A 69 13.13 -1.80 3.03
N PHE A 70 13.75 -0.62 3.14
CA PHE A 70 15.19 -0.47 3.09
C PHE A 70 15.89 -1.25 4.22
N LEU A 71 15.45 -1.07 5.46
CA LEU A 71 16.05 -1.73 6.61
C LEU A 71 15.89 -3.25 6.56
N LEU A 72 14.68 -3.73 6.28
CA LEU A 72 14.42 -5.17 6.24
C LEU A 72 15.17 -5.85 5.09
N ALA A 73 15.20 -5.24 3.91
CA ALA A 73 15.94 -5.77 2.77
C ALA A 73 17.46 -5.71 2.98
N ARG A 74 17.94 -4.79 3.82
CA ARG A 74 19.34 -4.72 4.21
C ARG A 74 19.74 -5.86 5.16
N ILE A 75 18.85 -6.22 6.08
CA ILE A 75 19.05 -7.30 7.03
C ILE A 75 18.91 -8.66 6.34
N HIS A 76 17.88 -8.81 5.53
CA HIS A 76 17.57 -10.02 4.79
C HIS A 76 17.39 -9.72 3.31
N ARG A 77 18.46 -9.95 2.56
CA ARG A 77 18.47 -9.66 1.11
C ARG A 77 17.63 -10.69 0.37
N ASN A 78 16.50 -10.23 -0.15
CA ASN A 78 15.62 -11.04 -0.97
C ASN A 78 14.99 -10.17 -2.07
N ASP A 79 15.20 -10.55 -3.32
CA ASP A 79 14.73 -9.81 -4.50
C ASP A 79 13.20 -9.67 -4.55
N VAL A 80 12.49 -10.59 -3.90
CA VAL A 80 11.02 -10.60 -3.82
C VAL A 80 10.47 -9.34 -3.16
N ALA A 81 11.22 -8.73 -2.22
CA ALA A 81 10.81 -7.50 -1.56
C ALA A 81 10.57 -6.32 -2.53
N GLY A 82 11.28 -6.30 -3.66
CA GLY A 82 11.11 -5.29 -4.70
C GLY A 82 9.79 -5.41 -5.49
N TYR A 83 9.04 -6.49 -5.32
CA TYR A 83 7.76 -6.73 -6.01
C TYR A 83 6.52 -6.55 -5.14
N VAL A 84 6.68 -6.11 -3.90
CA VAL A 84 5.56 -5.89 -2.95
C VAL A 84 4.52 -4.90 -3.48
N TRP A 85 4.90 -3.98 -4.35
CA TRP A 85 3.97 -3.05 -4.99
C TRP A 85 2.84 -3.74 -5.76
N ILE A 86 3.06 -4.98 -6.26
CA ILE A 86 2.02 -5.76 -6.97
C ILE A 86 0.86 -6.07 -6.03
N SER A 87 1.13 -6.50 -4.81
CA SER A 87 0.08 -6.73 -3.81
C SER A 87 -0.68 -5.44 -3.48
N GLY A 88 0.00 -4.30 -3.45
CA GLY A 88 -0.62 -3.00 -3.28
C GLY A 88 -1.62 -2.66 -4.38
N LEU A 89 -1.28 -2.91 -5.64
CA LEU A 89 -2.18 -2.68 -6.77
C LEU A 89 -3.38 -3.64 -6.76
N VAL A 90 -3.17 -4.91 -6.42
CA VAL A 90 -4.26 -5.89 -6.31
C VAL A 90 -5.26 -5.47 -5.24
N ILE A 91 -4.78 -5.12 -4.05
CA ILE A 91 -5.64 -4.71 -2.95
C ILE A 91 -6.34 -3.39 -3.26
N PHE A 92 -5.63 -2.44 -3.86
CA PHE A 92 -6.24 -1.18 -4.32
C PHE A 92 -7.40 -1.42 -5.29
N SER A 93 -7.23 -2.33 -6.25
CA SER A 93 -8.29 -2.71 -7.19
C SER A 93 -9.50 -3.31 -6.47
N ILE A 94 -9.28 -4.18 -5.48
CA ILE A 94 -10.35 -4.77 -4.65
C ILE A 94 -11.08 -3.68 -3.87
N VAL A 95 -10.35 -2.77 -3.25
CA VAL A 95 -10.93 -1.64 -2.49
C VAL A 95 -11.72 -0.70 -3.41
N CYS A 96 -11.24 -0.44 -4.63
CA CYS A 96 -11.98 0.36 -5.61
C CYS A 96 -13.33 -0.28 -5.95
N VAL A 97 -13.36 -1.58 -6.22
CA VAL A 97 -14.61 -2.32 -6.50
C VAL A 97 -15.55 -2.24 -5.30
N TRP A 98 -15.02 -2.45 -4.10
CA TRP A 98 -15.81 -2.36 -2.87
C TRP A 98 -16.41 -0.96 -2.65
N VAL A 99 -15.65 0.10 -2.87
CA VAL A 99 -16.12 1.48 -2.74
C VAL A 99 -17.20 1.80 -3.76
N LEU A 100 -17.08 1.29 -4.99
CA LEU A 100 -18.10 1.48 -6.02
C LEU A 100 -19.43 0.78 -5.69
N ASP A 101 -19.36 -0.32 -4.94
CA ASP A 101 -20.53 -1.08 -4.49
C ASP A 101 -21.24 -0.45 -3.27
N LEU A 102 -20.56 0.46 -2.56
CA LEU A 102 -21.16 1.13 -1.40
C LEU A 102 -22.33 2.02 -1.82
N PRO A 103 -23.46 1.99 -1.06
CA PRO A 103 -24.61 2.84 -1.37
C PRO A 103 -24.26 4.33 -1.25
N THR A 104 -24.82 5.14 -2.15
CA THR A 104 -24.78 6.60 -2.05
C THR A 104 -25.75 7.09 -0.98
N GLY A 105 -25.33 8.04 -0.18
CA GLY A 105 -26.09 8.58 0.94
C GLY A 105 -25.35 8.40 2.25
N ASN A 106 -25.80 9.03 3.33
CA ASN A 106 -25.29 8.90 4.70
C ASN A 106 -23.76 8.80 4.82
N GLY A 107 -23.04 9.85 4.46
CA GLY A 107 -21.63 9.97 4.71
C GLY A 107 -20.72 10.00 3.48
N LEU A 108 -21.09 9.39 2.34
CA LEU A 108 -20.23 9.48 1.16
C LEU A 108 -20.53 10.73 0.33
N CYS A 109 -21.63 10.81 -0.29
CA CYS A 109 -22.20 11.98 -0.95
C CYS A 109 -23.58 11.60 -1.52
N GLU A 110 -24.49 12.54 -1.51
CA GLU A 110 -25.78 12.32 -2.13
C GLU A 110 -25.66 12.43 -3.65
N ASN A 111 -26.18 11.44 -4.38
CA ASN A 111 -26.22 11.43 -5.85
C ASN A 111 -24.86 11.49 -6.56
N CYS A 112 -23.80 11.00 -5.97
CA CYS A 112 -22.48 10.94 -6.59
C CYS A 112 -22.40 9.87 -7.67
N GLY A 113 -21.77 10.21 -8.79
CA GLY A 113 -21.32 9.25 -9.77
C GLY A 113 -20.13 8.41 -9.28
N ALA A 114 -19.82 7.33 -10.00
CA ALA A 114 -18.73 6.42 -9.67
C ALA A 114 -17.36 7.14 -9.56
N GLY A 115 -17.06 8.04 -10.49
CA GLY A 115 -15.81 8.81 -10.48
C GLY A 115 -15.68 9.71 -9.26
N GLU A 116 -16.75 10.33 -8.82
CA GLU A 116 -16.74 11.20 -7.64
C GLU A 116 -16.58 10.41 -6.34
N LYS A 117 -17.19 9.22 -6.23
CA LYS A 117 -16.95 8.31 -5.11
C LYS A 117 -15.47 7.97 -4.96
N LEU A 118 -14.83 7.55 -6.05
CA LEU A 118 -13.42 7.20 -6.06
C LEU A 118 -12.54 8.42 -5.73
N TRP A 119 -12.85 9.56 -6.30
CA TRP A 119 -12.11 10.79 -6.03
C TRP A 119 -12.16 11.19 -4.57
N ARG A 120 -13.34 11.24 -3.96
CA ARG A 120 -13.50 11.62 -2.55
C ARG A 120 -12.88 10.62 -1.60
N THR A 121 -12.94 9.34 -1.93
CA THR A 121 -12.39 8.27 -1.08
C THR A 121 -10.87 8.25 -1.10
N PHE A 122 -10.25 8.48 -2.27
CA PHE A 122 -8.82 8.21 -2.44
C PHE A 122 -7.95 9.46 -2.65
N PHE A 123 -8.47 10.52 -3.24
CA PHE A 123 -7.64 11.60 -3.75
C PHE A 123 -8.00 12.99 -3.25
N SER A 124 -9.17 13.20 -2.68
CA SER A 124 -9.58 14.51 -2.24
C SER A 124 -8.93 14.90 -0.90
N PHE A 125 -8.19 15.98 -0.87
CA PHE A 125 -7.63 16.54 0.36
C PHE A 125 -8.60 17.49 1.09
N THR A 126 -9.73 17.80 0.50
CA THR A 126 -10.73 18.73 1.03
C THR A 126 -12.12 18.10 1.00
N HIS A 127 -13.03 18.58 1.83
CA HIS A 127 -14.48 18.28 1.83
C HIS A 127 -14.85 16.79 1.98
N GLY A 128 -15.04 16.36 3.21
CA GLY A 128 -15.68 15.07 3.54
C GLY A 128 -15.01 13.88 2.85
N SER A 129 -13.69 13.89 2.73
CA SER A 129 -12.94 12.84 2.07
C SER A 129 -12.51 11.75 3.05
N GLY A 130 -12.10 10.62 2.50
CA GLY A 130 -11.74 9.44 3.25
C GLY A 130 -12.71 8.31 3.00
N LEU A 131 -12.48 7.19 3.64
CA LEU A 131 -13.35 6.03 3.51
C LEU A 131 -14.73 6.38 4.05
N MET A 132 -15.75 6.22 3.23
CA MET A 132 -17.15 6.59 3.55
C MET A 132 -17.35 8.08 3.92
N GLY A 133 -16.41 8.95 3.56
CA GLY A 133 -16.55 10.40 3.69
C GLY A 133 -16.40 10.97 5.10
N GLY A 134 -15.90 10.22 6.07
CA GLY A 134 -15.94 10.68 7.45
C GLY A 134 -14.73 10.40 8.34
N ASP A 135 -13.72 9.70 7.87
CA ASP A 135 -12.57 9.35 8.70
C ASP A 135 -11.42 10.37 8.71
N GLY A 136 -11.47 11.36 7.82
CA GLY A 136 -10.42 12.38 7.70
C GLY A 136 -9.09 11.86 7.17
N LEU A 137 -9.02 10.63 6.70
CA LEU A 137 -7.82 9.96 6.23
C LEU A 137 -8.03 9.39 4.82
N LEU A 138 -6.99 9.34 4.01
CA LEU A 138 -7.01 8.76 2.67
C LEU A 138 -6.46 7.33 2.67
N VAL A 139 -6.94 6.50 3.59
CA VAL A 139 -6.42 5.13 3.81
C VAL A 139 -6.43 4.29 2.54
N GLY A 140 -7.47 4.42 1.71
CA GLY A 140 -7.56 3.67 0.46
C GLY A 140 -6.40 3.96 -0.50
N ALA A 141 -5.97 5.20 -0.62
CA ALA A 141 -4.81 5.59 -1.43
C ALA A 141 -3.48 5.26 -0.74
N TRP A 142 -3.45 5.23 0.59
CA TRP A 142 -2.23 4.92 1.34
C TRP A 142 -1.81 3.47 1.19
N ILE A 143 -2.74 2.54 0.95
CA ILE A 143 -2.44 1.12 0.74
C ILE A 143 -1.47 0.91 -0.43
N PRO A 144 -1.81 1.28 -1.68
CA PRO A 144 -0.87 1.11 -2.79
C PRO A 144 0.39 1.97 -2.62
N LEU A 145 0.25 3.16 -2.06
CA LEU A 145 1.37 4.08 -1.85
C LEU A 145 2.40 3.50 -0.88
N SER A 146 1.96 2.89 0.21
CA SER A 146 2.84 2.25 1.20
C SER A 146 3.56 1.04 0.60
N MET A 147 2.89 0.24 -0.21
CA MET A 147 3.48 -0.92 -0.88
C MET A 147 4.52 -0.50 -1.93
N ILE A 148 4.24 0.55 -2.69
CA ILE A 148 5.21 1.13 -3.62
C ILE A 148 6.41 1.70 -2.86
N GLY A 149 6.19 2.44 -1.79
CA GLY A 149 7.24 2.97 -0.94
C GLY A 149 8.14 1.87 -0.37
N TYR A 150 7.54 0.81 0.15
CA TYR A 150 8.27 -0.35 0.66
C TYR A 150 9.14 -1.01 -0.43
N ALA A 151 8.58 -1.24 -1.61
CA ALA A 151 9.30 -1.83 -2.74
C ALA A 151 10.48 -0.96 -3.20
N ILE A 152 10.29 0.36 -3.24
CA ILE A 152 11.36 1.32 -3.56
C ILE A 152 12.48 1.24 -2.52
N GLY A 153 12.14 1.28 -1.23
CA GLY A 153 13.11 1.15 -0.15
C GLY A 153 13.89 -0.15 -0.21
N ALA A 154 13.21 -1.26 -0.45
CA ALA A 154 13.82 -2.57 -0.61
C ALA A 154 14.77 -2.61 -1.82
N LYS A 155 14.37 -2.07 -2.97
CA LYS A 155 15.24 -1.98 -4.15
C LYS A 155 16.48 -1.14 -3.89
N LEU A 156 16.35 0.00 -3.25
CA LEU A 156 17.49 0.85 -2.89
C LEU A 156 18.50 0.11 -2.01
N ALA A 157 18.01 -0.72 -1.08
CA ALA A 157 18.88 -1.53 -0.23
C ALA A 157 19.56 -2.67 -1.00
N LEU A 158 18.90 -3.27 -1.98
CA LEU A 158 19.44 -4.36 -2.80
C LEU A 158 20.47 -3.87 -3.80
N ASP A 159 20.29 -2.67 -4.33
CA ASP A 159 21.18 -2.05 -5.32
C ASP A 159 22.40 -1.37 -4.69
N SER A 160 22.41 -1.20 -3.37
CA SER A 160 23.52 -0.56 -2.64
C SER A 160 24.66 -1.52 -2.23
#